data_50c6ffc7c0183676badf92305c838fb0
#
_entry.id   50c6ffc7c0183676badf92305c838fb0
#
_cell.length_a   1.000
_cell.length_b   1.000
_cell.length_c   1.000
_cell.angle_alpha   90.00
_cell.angle_beta   90.00
_cell.angle_gamma   90.00
#
_symmetry.space_group_name_H-M   'P 1'
#
loop_
_entity.id
_entity.type
_entity.pdbx_description
1 polymer ?
#
loop_
_entity_poly.entity_id
_entity_poly.type
_entity_poly.pdbx_seq_one_letter_code
_entity_poly.pdbx_strand_id
1 'polypeptide(L)'
;MFNILHAEFLAPGIKRFVIEAPRIAHKQKPGQFVILRLNEQGERIPITIENSDPAAGTIRIVVQSAGKTTQLLNSLNAGDQILNVVGPLGQPSEIKKFGTVVVIGGGVGTAMAYPTAAALKKAGNRVISIVGARNKDLVILERELREVSDALMITTDDGSYADKGFVTDKLRQLTENGTRIDLVLAIGPIPMMRAVAEMTRKESIRTIVSLNPIMIDGTGMCGGCRVLVDGKSEFACVDGPEFDAHRVDFAVLVQRNSMYRAAEQRSLEEFQRDKLQLESVPRKETGVCARQGDRL
;
A
#
# COMPACT_ATOMS: atom_id res chain seq x y z
N MET A 1 16.53 15.89 0.69
CA MET A 1 15.61 15.54 -0.40
C MET A 1 15.97 14.15 -0.89
N PHE A 2 15.01 13.41 -1.45
CA PHE A 2 15.15 12.02 -1.89
C PHE A 2 14.82 11.93 -3.38
N ASN A 3 15.75 11.42 -4.18
CA ASN A 3 15.59 11.35 -5.63
C ASN A 3 14.68 10.17 -6.02
N ILE A 4 13.77 10.41 -6.96
CA ILE A 4 13.01 9.36 -7.64
C ILE A 4 13.86 8.88 -8.81
N LEU A 5 14.34 7.64 -8.77
CA LEU A 5 15.20 7.07 -9.81
C LEU A 5 14.37 6.44 -10.94
N HIS A 6 13.19 5.91 -10.60
CA HIS A 6 12.27 5.30 -11.57
C HIS A 6 10.83 5.49 -11.10
N ALA A 7 9.91 5.63 -12.05
CA ALA A 7 8.48 5.73 -11.80
C ALA A 7 7.70 5.11 -12.97
N GLU A 8 6.79 4.18 -12.66
CA GLU A 8 5.98 3.48 -13.66
C GLU A 8 4.55 3.24 -13.15
N PHE A 9 3.58 3.32 -14.04
CA PHE A 9 2.20 2.91 -13.70
C PHE A 9 2.07 1.39 -13.78
N LEU A 10 1.58 0.78 -12.70
CA LEU A 10 1.24 -0.64 -12.66
C LEU A 10 -0.21 -0.87 -13.10
N ALA A 11 -1.07 0.12 -12.86
CA ALA A 11 -2.49 0.12 -13.19
C ALA A 11 -3.00 1.56 -13.24
N PRO A 12 -4.20 1.84 -13.76
CA PRO A 12 -4.79 3.15 -13.72
C PRO A 12 -4.82 3.73 -12.29
N GLY A 13 -4.12 4.85 -12.08
CA GLY A 13 -4.02 5.50 -10.78
C GLY A 13 -3.15 4.79 -9.74
N ILE A 14 -2.45 3.72 -10.10
CA ILE A 14 -1.50 3.01 -9.22
C ILE A 14 -0.10 3.09 -9.81
N LYS A 15 0.83 3.73 -9.12
CA LYS A 15 2.19 3.99 -9.59
C LYS A 15 3.23 3.43 -8.63
N ARG A 16 4.25 2.79 -9.18
CA ARG A 16 5.43 2.31 -8.46
C ARG A 16 6.53 3.35 -8.59
N PHE A 17 7.26 3.55 -7.50
CA PHE A 17 8.43 4.43 -7.45
C PHE A 17 9.63 3.68 -6.90
N VAL A 18 10.81 3.95 -7.48
CA VAL A 18 12.11 3.59 -6.92
C VAL A 18 12.75 4.87 -6.40
N ILE A 19 13.02 4.90 -5.10
CA ILE A 19 13.50 6.09 -4.39
C ILE A 19 14.90 5.79 -3.82
N GLU A 20 15.84 6.70 -4.02
CA GLU A 20 17.15 6.65 -3.42
C GLU A 20 17.05 6.94 -1.91
N ALA A 21 17.26 5.92 -1.09
CA ALA A 21 17.14 5.99 0.37
C ALA A 21 18.04 4.95 1.07
N PRO A 22 19.38 5.04 0.95
CA PRO A 22 20.30 3.96 1.34
C PRO A 22 20.20 3.58 2.80
N ARG A 23 20.03 4.54 3.72
CA ARG A 23 19.88 4.25 5.15
C ARG A 23 18.62 3.45 5.47
N ILE A 24 17.54 3.66 4.72
CA ILE A 24 16.28 2.94 4.87
C ILE A 24 16.42 1.55 4.24
N ALA A 25 16.98 1.48 3.02
CA ALA A 25 17.15 0.24 2.27
C ALA A 25 17.93 -0.83 3.05
N HIS A 26 19.00 -0.43 3.76
CA HIS A 26 19.80 -1.34 4.59
C HIS A 26 19.09 -1.89 5.84
N LYS A 27 18.08 -1.17 6.36
CA LYS A 27 17.43 -1.52 7.64
C LYS A 27 16.02 -2.08 7.48
N GLN A 28 15.43 -1.90 6.31
CA GLN A 28 14.06 -2.28 6.03
C GLN A 28 13.85 -3.79 6.15
N LYS A 29 12.69 -4.17 6.71
CA LYS A 29 12.17 -5.54 6.78
C LYS A 29 10.72 -5.57 6.26
N PRO A 30 10.22 -6.73 5.78
CA PRO A 30 8.83 -6.86 5.34
C PRO A 30 7.82 -6.33 6.37
N GLY A 31 6.72 -5.74 5.90
CA GLY A 31 5.67 -5.14 6.73
C GLY A 31 5.93 -3.72 7.20
N GLN A 32 7.16 -3.21 7.05
CA GLN A 32 7.50 -1.85 7.45
C GLN A 32 7.12 -0.80 6.37
N PHE A 33 6.99 0.45 6.79
CA PHE A 33 6.57 1.57 5.96
C PHE A 33 7.49 2.80 6.14
N VAL A 34 7.26 3.80 5.34
CA VAL A 34 7.85 5.14 5.46
C VAL A 34 6.76 6.19 5.58
N ILE A 35 7.07 7.31 6.25
CA ILE A 35 6.28 8.53 6.16
C ILE A 35 6.90 9.43 5.10
N LEU A 36 6.09 9.81 4.11
CA LEU A 36 6.49 10.73 3.04
C LEU A 36 5.91 12.12 3.28
N ARG A 37 6.67 13.14 2.89
CA ARG A 37 6.23 14.53 2.77
C ARG A 37 6.82 15.11 1.49
N LEU A 38 5.96 15.56 0.56
CA LEU A 38 6.38 15.91 -0.79
C LEU A 38 7.05 17.28 -0.86
N ASN A 39 6.50 18.27 -0.15
CA ASN A 39 6.96 19.66 -0.11
C ASN A 39 6.65 20.30 1.25
N GLU A 40 7.05 21.57 1.46
CA GLU A 40 6.89 22.26 2.75
C GLU A 40 5.43 22.39 3.21
N GLN A 41 4.47 22.50 2.29
CA GLN A 41 3.04 22.58 2.57
C GLN A 41 2.36 21.20 2.53
N GLY A 42 3.14 20.15 2.20
CA GLY A 42 2.64 18.79 2.01
C GLY A 42 2.25 18.11 3.31
N GLU A 43 1.20 17.33 3.25
CA GLU A 43 0.81 16.40 4.31
C GLU A 43 1.83 15.27 4.44
N ARG A 44 1.86 14.65 5.61
CA ARG A 44 2.63 13.43 5.86
C ARG A 44 1.74 12.22 5.64
N ILE A 45 2.18 11.29 4.82
CA ILE A 45 1.41 10.08 4.50
C ILE A 45 2.25 8.81 4.73
N PRO A 46 1.68 7.75 5.32
CA PRO A 46 2.33 6.46 5.47
C PRO A 46 2.24 5.67 4.16
N ILE A 47 3.35 5.16 3.68
CA ILE A 47 3.39 4.27 2.51
C ILE A 47 4.27 3.06 2.83
N THR A 48 3.72 1.87 2.65
CA THR A 48 4.46 0.62 2.87
C THR A 48 5.59 0.47 1.87
N ILE A 49 6.74 -0.03 2.34
CA ILE A 49 7.88 -0.35 1.48
C ILE A 49 7.60 -1.70 0.80
N GLU A 50 7.41 -1.68 -0.52
CA GLU A 50 7.13 -2.87 -1.32
C GLU A 50 8.38 -3.74 -1.48
N ASN A 51 9.55 -3.13 -1.60
CA ASN A 51 10.84 -3.83 -1.65
C ASN A 51 11.98 -2.86 -1.32
N SER A 52 13.16 -3.43 -1.04
CA SER A 52 14.40 -2.67 -0.91
C SER A 52 15.56 -3.38 -1.59
N ASP A 53 16.48 -2.60 -2.12
CA ASP A 53 17.77 -3.07 -2.62
C ASP A 53 18.88 -2.38 -1.81
N PRO A 54 19.45 -3.05 -0.80
CA PRO A 54 20.54 -2.47 -0.01
C PRO A 54 21.80 -2.19 -0.83
N ALA A 55 22.10 -2.97 -1.89
CA ALA A 55 23.27 -2.77 -2.71
C ALA A 55 23.14 -1.51 -3.58
N ALA A 56 21.95 -1.29 -4.16
CA ALA A 56 21.63 -0.08 -4.91
C ALA A 56 21.28 1.11 -4.00
N GLY A 57 21.05 0.89 -2.70
CA GLY A 57 20.62 1.92 -1.76
C GLY A 57 19.20 2.44 -2.04
N THR A 58 18.31 1.62 -2.55
CA THR A 58 16.99 2.04 -2.98
C THR A 58 15.84 1.33 -2.25
N ILE A 59 14.70 2.00 -2.15
CA ILE A 59 13.44 1.41 -1.74
C ILE A 59 12.42 1.52 -2.87
N ARG A 60 11.49 0.58 -2.94
CA ARG A 60 10.31 0.63 -3.81
C ARG A 60 9.06 0.85 -2.99
N ILE A 61 8.19 1.70 -3.50
CA ILE A 61 6.86 1.94 -2.94
C ILE A 61 5.83 1.89 -4.07
N VAL A 62 4.60 1.51 -3.72
CA VAL A 62 3.45 1.53 -4.64
C VAL A 62 2.36 2.40 -4.04
N VAL A 63 1.87 3.35 -4.83
CA VAL A 63 0.94 4.40 -4.38
C VAL A 63 -0.29 4.42 -5.26
N GLN A 64 -1.46 4.34 -4.65
CA GLN A 64 -2.75 4.55 -5.33
C GLN A 64 -3.21 6.00 -5.17
N SER A 65 -3.66 6.62 -6.25
CA SER A 65 -4.30 7.95 -6.25
C SER A 65 -5.65 7.88 -5.52
N ALA A 66 -5.66 8.27 -4.24
CA ALA A 66 -6.86 8.25 -3.41
C ALA A 66 -7.28 9.64 -2.94
N GLY A 67 -6.33 10.54 -2.69
CA GLY A 67 -6.54 11.90 -2.22
C GLY A 67 -5.54 12.87 -2.85
N LYS A 68 -5.58 14.15 -2.45
CA LYS A 68 -4.72 15.23 -2.98
C LYS A 68 -3.24 14.83 -2.98
N THR A 69 -2.69 14.43 -1.84
CA THR A 69 -1.26 14.13 -1.69
C THR A 69 -0.83 12.95 -2.55
N THR A 70 -1.64 11.89 -2.65
CA THR A 70 -1.32 10.73 -3.50
C THR A 70 -1.49 11.04 -4.99
N GLN A 71 -2.41 11.94 -5.39
CA GLN A 71 -2.49 12.44 -6.76
C GLN A 71 -1.26 13.27 -7.12
N LEU A 72 -0.82 14.15 -6.20
CA LEU A 72 0.40 14.93 -6.40
C LEU A 72 1.63 14.02 -6.49
N LEU A 73 1.75 13.02 -5.62
CA LEU A 73 2.85 12.05 -5.69
C LEU A 73 2.83 11.29 -7.04
N ASN A 74 1.66 10.85 -7.50
CA ASN A 74 1.54 10.13 -8.78
C ASN A 74 1.81 11.01 -10.02
N SER A 75 1.85 12.35 -9.89
CA SER A 75 2.31 13.24 -10.95
C SER A 75 3.84 13.31 -11.07
N LEU A 76 4.59 12.91 -10.04
CA LEU A 76 6.06 12.91 -10.05
C LEU A 76 6.62 11.78 -10.94
N ASN A 77 7.80 12.00 -11.50
CA ASN A 77 8.49 11.09 -12.41
C ASN A 77 9.95 10.87 -11.98
N ALA A 78 10.66 10.03 -12.71
CA ALA A 78 12.11 9.89 -12.55
C ALA A 78 12.81 11.25 -12.73
N GLY A 79 13.71 11.59 -11.82
CA GLY A 79 14.40 12.87 -11.73
C GLY A 79 13.74 13.88 -10.77
N ASP A 80 12.48 13.69 -10.40
CA ASP A 80 11.83 14.51 -9.37
C ASP A 80 12.30 14.11 -7.96
N GLN A 81 11.99 14.95 -6.98
CA GLN A 81 12.43 14.75 -5.59
C GLN A 81 11.25 14.77 -4.61
N ILE A 82 11.38 13.99 -3.55
CA ILE A 82 10.53 14.01 -2.36
C ILE A 82 11.28 14.73 -1.24
N LEU A 83 10.63 15.67 -0.57
CA LEU A 83 11.25 16.48 0.49
C LEU A 83 11.74 15.62 1.65
N ASN A 84 10.86 14.79 2.21
CA ASN A 84 11.19 13.91 3.33
C ASN A 84 10.71 12.48 3.08
N VAL A 85 11.56 11.52 3.45
CA VAL A 85 11.25 10.10 3.57
C VAL A 85 11.81 9.63 4.91
N VAL A 86 10.93 9.29 5.84
CA VAL A 86 11.29 8.89 7.20
C VAL A 86 10.96 7.42 7.40
N GLY A 87 11.93 6.63 7.83
CA GLY A 87 11.77 5.19 8.05
C GLY A 87 13.09 4.42 8.15
N PRO A 88 13.04 3.08 8.16
CA PRO A 88 11.80 2.29 8.18
C PRO A 88 11.07 2.44 9.52
N LEU A 89 9.74 2.43 9.46
CA LEU A 89 8.85 2.58 10.61
C LEU A 89 7.95 1.35 10.76
N GLY A 90 7.37 1.18 11.93
CA GLY A 90 6.53 0.05 12.28
C GLY A 90 7.30 -1.22 12.64
N GLN A 91 6.61 -2.14 13.29
CA GLN A 91 7.16 -3.46 13.57
C GLN A 91 7.24 -4.27 12.27
N PRO A 92 8.32 -5.01 12.05
CA PRO A 92 8.40 -5.91 10.89
C PRO A 92 7.43 -7.08 11.05
N SER A 93 6.96 -7.61 9.92
CA SER A 93 6.19 -8.86 9.90
C SER A 93 6.95 -10.01 10.58
N GLU A 94 6.24 -10.85 11.32
CA GLU A 94 6.80 -12.06 11.91
C GLU A 94 7.10 -13.08 10.80
N ILE A 95 8.37 -13.31 10.49
CA ILE A 95 8.82 -14.25 9.46
C ILE A 95 9.42 -15.48 10.12
N LYS A 96 8.68 -16.60 10.06
CA LYS A 96 9.14 -17.93 10.50
C LYS A 96 8.42 -19.03 9.72
N LYS A 97 8.79 -20.28 9.93
CA LYS A 97 8.07 -21.41 9.37
C LYS A 97 6.82 -21.69 10.20
N PHE A 98 5.65 -21.32 9.65
CA PHE A 98 4.32 -21.58 10.22
C PHE A 98 3.74 -22.89 9.69
N GLY A 99 3.95 -23.17 8.39
CA GLY A 99 3.34 -24.27 7.65
C GLY A 99 2.67 -23.75 6.36
N THR A 100 1.36 -23.88 6.25
CA THR A 100 0.60 -23.29 5.13
C THR A 100 0.11 -21.90 5.51
N VAL A 101 0.54 -20.91 4.76
CA VAL A 101 0.19 -19.50 4.98
C VAL A 101 -0.63 -18.98 3.79
N VAL A 102 -1.75 -18.34 4.08
CA VAL A 102 -2.56 -17.63 3.07
C VAL A 102 -2.30 -16.14 3.20
N VAL A 103 -1.80 -15.52 2.13
CA VAL A 103 -1.52 -14.07 2.07
C VAL A 103 -2.54 -13.41 1.15
N ILE A 104 -3.35 -12.50 1.69
CA ILE A 104 -4.47 -11.87 1.00
C ILE A 104 -4.17 -10.40 0.76
N GLY A 105 -4.17 -9.99 -0.51
CA GLY A 105 -4.02 -8.61 -0.95
C GLY A 105 -5.30 -8.08 -1.59
N GLY A 106 -5.82 -6.93 -1.12
CA GLY A 106 -6.96 -6.25 -1.72
C GLY A 106 -6.58 -4.94 -2.38
N GLY A 107 -6.77 -4.80 -3.70
CA GLY A 107 -6.39 -3.62 -4.46
C GLY A 107 -4.90 -3.31 -4.29
N VAL A 108 -4.54 -2.06 -3.94
CA VAL A 108 -3.13 -1.67 -3.69
C VAL A 108 -2.52 -2.43 -2.50
N GLY A 109 -3.33 -2.99 -1.59
CA GLY A 109 -2.85 -3.86 -0.50
C GLY A 109 -2.08 -5.09 -0.99
N THR A 110 -2.26 -5.50 -2.23
CA THR A 110 -1.47 -6.53 -2.91
C THR A 110 0.03 -6.19 -2.91
N ALA A 111 0.39 -4.94 -3.17
CA ALA A 111 1.78 -4.49 -3.14
C ALA A 111 2.37 -4.48 -1.73
N MET A 112 1.54 -4.29 -0.71
CA MET A 112 1.95 -4.35 0.69
C MET A 112 2.10 -5.80 1.18
N ALA A 113 1.28 -6.73 0.66
CA ALA A 113 1.31 -8.15 0.99
C ALA A 113 2.49 -8.89 0.34
N TYR A 114 2.91 -8.48 -0.84
CA TYR A 114 3.97 -9.10 -1.62
C TYR A 114 5.29 -9.31 -0.86
N PRO A 115 5.90 -8.31 -0.19
CA PRO A 115 7.19 -8.52 0.49
C PRO A 115 7.10 -9.55 1.62
N THR A 116 5.98 -9.60 2.33
CA THR A 116 5.76 -10.59 3.39
C THR A 116 5.52 -11.98 2.80
N ALA A 117 4.79 -12.11 1.68
CA ALA A 117 4.63 -13.37 0.97
C ALA A 117 5.98 -13.94 0.52
N ALA A 118 6.83 -13.10 -0.09
CA ALA A 118 8.17 -13.47 -0.54
C ALA A 118 9.06 -13.93 0.62
N ALA A 119 9.05 -13.20 1.74
CA ALA A 119 9.82 -13.56 2.93
C ALA A 119 9.34 -14.86 3.58
N LEU A 120 8.02 -15.07 3.67
CA LEU A 120 7.41 -16.29 4.19
C LEU A 120 7.75 -17.51 3.30
N LYS A 121 7.73 -17.32 1.97
CA LYS A 121 8.16 -18.36 1.03
C LYS A 121 9.62 -18.74 1.24
N LYS A 122 10.49 -17.73 1.36
CA LYS A 122 11.92 -17.95 1.64
C LYS A 122 12.16 -18.65 2.99
N ALA A 123 11.29 -18.44 3.98
CA ALA A 123 11.34 -19.12 5.28
C ALA A 123 10.81 -20.57 5.24
N GLY A 124 10.47 -21.10 4.07
CA GLY A 124 10.08 -22.50 3.87
C GLY A 124 8.60 -22.78 4.16
N ASN A 125 7.74 -21.78 4.08
CA ASN A 125 6.29 -21.96 4.15
C ASN A 125 5.72 -22.37 2.78
N ARG A 126 4.59 -23.10 2.81
CA ARG A 126 3.69 -23.18 1.69
C ARG A 126 2.87 -21.90 1.64
N VAL A 127 3.09 -21.07 0.63
CA VAL A 127 2.40 -19.78 0.48
C VAL A 127 1.31 -19.87 -0.58
N ILE A 128 0.09 -19.56 -0.18
CA ILE A 128 -1.05 -19.39 -1.08
C ILE A 128 -1.41 -17.90 -1.08
N SER A 129 -1.28 -17.25 -2.23
CA SER A 129 -1.68 -15.84 -2.35
C SER A 129 -3.09 -15.72 -2.92
N ILE A 130 -3.89 -14.82 -2.34
CA ILE A 130 -5.22 -14.45 -2.83
C ILE A 130 -5.21 -12.96 -3.14
N VAL A 131 -5.51 -12.60 -4.38
CA VAL A 131 -5.61 -11.21 -4.83
C VAL A 131 -7.05 -10.86 -5.16
N GLY A 132 -7.55 -9.77 -4.59
CA GLY A 132 -8.85 -9.20 -4.91
C GLY A 132 -8.71 -7.82 -5.54
N ALA A 133 -9.42 -7.58 -6.63
CA ALA A 133 -9.49 -6.28 -7.28
C ALA A 133 -10.93 -5.98 -7.74
N ARG A 134 -11.25 -4.71 -7.99
CA ARG A 134 -12.57 -4.35 -8.52
C ARG A 134 -12.79 -4.86 -9.94
N ASN A 135 -11.74 -4.80 -10.75
CA ASN A 135 -11.73 -5.25 -12.15
C ASN A 135 -10.33 -5.68 -12.58
N LYS A 136 -10.21 -6.22 -13.81
CA LYS A 136 -8.96 -6.68 -14.41
C LYS A 136 -7.85 -5.63 -14.40
N ASP A 137 -8.18 -4.38 -14.75
CA ASP A 137 -7.17 -3.32 -14.91
C ASP A 137 -6.49 -2.93 -13.58
N LEU A 138 -7.11 -3.28 -12.44
CA LEU A 138 -6.59 -3.03 -11.10
C LEU A 138 -5.89 -4.24 -10.47
N VAL A 139 -5.74 -5.35 -11.20
CA VAL A 139 -4.92 -6.50 -10.76
C VAL A 139 -3.46 -6.14 -10.97
N ILE A 140 -2.71 -6.03 -9.88
CA ILE A 140 -1.28 -5.68 -9.89
C ILE A 140 -0.43 -6.82 -9.33
N LEU A 141 0.84 -6.86 -9.72
CA LEU A 141 1.86 -7.79 -9.21
C LEU A 141 1.52 -9.27 -9.37
N GLU A 142 0.70 -9.63 -10.36
CA GLU A 142 0.32 -11.02 -10.58
C GLU A 142 1.55 -11.89 -10.86
N ARG A 143 2.46 -11.44 -11.74
CA ARG A 143 3.67 -12.19 -12.09
C ARG A 143 4.56 -12.37 -10.87
N GLU A 144 4.84 -11.30 -10.15
CA GLU A 144 5.69 -11.31 -8.96
C GLU A 144 5.12 -12.22 -7.86
N LEU A 145 3.79 -12.21 -7.65
CA LEU A 145 3.15 -13.11 -6.69
C LEU A 145 3.17 -14.57 -7.14
N ARG A 146 3.07 -14.87 -8.46
CA ARG A 146 3.23 -16.23 -8.96
C ARG A 146 4.61 -16.80 -8.68
N GLU A 147 5.66 -15.98 -8.73
CA GLU A 147 7.04 -16.40 -8.47
C GLU A 147 7.30 -16.74 -6.99
N VAL A 148 6.57 -16.12 -6.06
CA VAL A 148 6.77 -16.27 -4.61
C VAL A 148 5.68 -17.09 -3.91
N SER A 149 4.72 -17.65 -4.66
CA SER A 149 3.61 -18.43 -4.11
C SER A 149 3.55 -19.84 -4.70
N ASP A 150 3.11 -20.82 -3.89
CA ASP A 150 2.82 -22.17 -4.39
C ASP A 150 1.51 -22.23 -5.16
N ALA A 151 0.58 -21.30 -4.84
CA ALA A 151 -0.66 -21.09 -5.57
C ALA A 151 -1.04 -19.60 -5.53
N LEU A 152 -1.58 -19.11 -6.63
CA LEU A 152 -2.15 -17.76 -6.72
C LEU A 152 -3.61 -17.86 -7.17
N MET A 153 -4.50 -17.31 -6.38
CA MET A 153 -5.93 -17.20 -6.68
C MET A 153 -6.28 -15.71 -6.85
N ILE A 154 -7.02 -15.40 -7.92
CA ILE A 154 -7.39 -14.01 -8.24
C ILE A 154 -8.91 -13.92 -8.34
N THR A 155 -9.46 -12.85 -7.77
CA THR A 155 -10.88 -12.50 -7.91
C THR A 155 -11.04 -11.06 -8.37
N THR A 156 -12.10 -10.83 -9.16
CA THR A 156 -12.54 -9.47 -9.48
C THR A 156 -14.02 -9.33 -9.14
N ASP A 157 -14.38 -8.16 -8.55
CA ASP A 157 -15.76 -7.91 -8.11
C ASP A 157 -16.75 -7.98 -9.29
N ASP A 158 -16.33 -7.47 -10.46
CA ASP A 158 -17.15 -7.43 -11.68
C ASP A 158 -17.07 -8.71 -12.53
N GLY A 159 -16.10 -9.61 -12.25
CA GLY A 159 -15.87 -10.82 -13.03
C GLY A 159 -15.13 -10.59 -14.35
N SER A 160 -14.50 -9.45 -14.54
CA SER A 160 -13.74 -9.12 -15.77
C SER A 160 -12.44 -9.90 -15.92
N TYR A 161 -11.95 -10.53 -14.83
CA TYR A 161 -10.74 -11.35 -14.85
C TYR A 161 -10.76 -12.44 -13.78
N ALA A 162 -10.24 -13.63 -14.13
CA ALA A 162 -10.22 -14.82 -13.28
C ALA A 162 -11.63 -15.14 -12.71
N ASP A 163 -11.79 -15.28 -11.41
CA ASP A 163 -13.07 -15.61 -10.81
C ASP A 163 -13.83 -14.35 -10.38
N LYS A 164 -15.13 -14.32 -10.59
CA LYS A 164 -16.02 -13.29 -10.03
C LYS A 164 -16.25 -13.56 -8.55
N GLY A 165 -16.04 -12.56 -7.70
CA GLY A 165 -16.30 -12.65 -6.28
C GLY A 165 -15.26 -11.94 -5.41
N PHE A 166 -15.26 -12.26 -4.14
CA PHE A 166 -14.39 -11.65 -3.14
C PHE A 166 -13.28 -12.60 -2.67
N VAL A 167 -12.24 -12.05 -2.07
CA VAL A 167 -11.14 -12.83 -1.48
C VAL A 167 -11.63 -13.84 -0.43
N THR A 168 -12.72 -13.54 0.27
CA THR A 168 -13.37 -14.44 1.22
C THR A 168 -13.95 -15.68 0.58
N ASP A 169 -14.39 -15.60 -0.69
CA ASP A 169 -14.92 -16.76 -1.41
C ASP A 169 -13.79 -17.76 -1.72
N LYS A 170 -12.61 -17.22 -2.07
CA LYS A 170 -11.42 -18.05 -2.28
C LYS A 170 -10.87 -18.64 -0.98
N LEU A 171 -10.88 -17.86 0.10
CA LEU A 171 -10.48 -18.36 1.41
C LEU A 171 -11.44 -19.49 1.87
N ARG A 172 -12.75 -19.30 1.68
CA ARG A 172 -13.77 -20.33 1.97
C ARG A 172 -13.53 -21.59 1.15
N GLN A 173 -13.29 -21.46 -0.15
CA GLN A 173 -12.98 -22.59 -1.02
C GLN A 173 -11.77 -23.40 -0.52
N LEU A 174 -10.73 -22.74 0.02
CA LEU A 174 -9.57 -23.41 0.61
C LEU A 174 -9.96 -24.22 1.86
N THR A 175 -10.77 -23.64 2.76
CA THR A 175 -11.20 -24.31 3.99
C THR A 175 -12.15 -25.47 3.71
N GLU A 176 -13.11 -25.28 2.81
CA GLU A 176 -14.07 -26.32 2.39
C GLU A 176 -13.38 -27.48 1.67
N ASN A 177 -12.29 -27.24 0.94
CA ASN A 177 -11.48 -28.26 0.30
C ASN A 177 -10.53 -29.00 1.32
N GLY A 178 -10.65 -28.72 2.61
CA GLY A 178 -9.85 -29.35 3.65
C GLY A 178 -8.39 -28.89 3.72
N THR A 179 -8.06 -27.74 3.09
CA THR A 179 -6.70 -27.18 3.21
C THR A 179 -6.47 -26.72 4.64
N ARG A 180 -5.51 -27.35 5.33
CA ARG A 180 -5.06 -26.86 6.63
C ARG A 180 -4.33 -25.55 6.43
N ILE A 181 -4.80 -24.49 7.09
CA ILE A 181 -4.21 -23.14 7.06
C ILE A 181 -3.69 -22.83 8.46
N ASP A 182 -2.40 -22.54 8.57
CA ASP A 182 -1.74 -22.27 9.86
C ASP A 182 -1.69 -20.76 10.15
N LEU A 183 -1.75 -19.90 9.13
CA LEU A 183 -1.79 -18.45 9.24
C LEU A 183 -2.49 -17.80 8.04
N VAL A 184 -3.30 -16.81 8.30
CA VAL A 184 -3.81 -15.85 7.28
C VAL A 184 -3.19 -14.49 7.57
N LEU A 185 -2.64 -13.83 6.55
CA LEU A 185 -2.27 -12.42 6.55
C LEU A 185 -3.16 -11.69 5.54
N ALA A 186 -3.90 -10.67 5.98
CA ALA A 186 -4.77 -9.91 5.09
C ALA A 186 -4.45 -8.41 5.13
N ILE A 187 -4.21 -7.83 3.94
CA ILE A 187 -3.85 -6.42 3.75
C ILE A 187 -4.72 -5.81 2.65
N GLY A 188 -5.47 -4.77 2.99
CA GLY A 188 -6.35 -4.11 2.02
C GLY A 188 -7.40 -3.20 2.69
N PRO A 189 -8.54 -2.97 2.03
CA PRO A 189 -9.62 -2.17 2.60
C PRO A 189 -10.13 -2.72 3.93
N ILE A 190 -10.48 -1.84 4.87
CA ILE A 190 -10.96 -2.24 6.20
C ILE A 190 -12.16 -3.22 6.13
N PRO A 191 -13.16 -3.03 5.25
CA PRO A 191 -14.26 -3.99 5.12
C PRO A 191 -13.79 -5.40 4.72
N MET A 192 -12.77 -5.49 3.84
CA MET A 192 -12.18 -6.77 3.44
C MET A 192 -11.48 -7.45 4.62
N MET A 193 -10.62 -6.72 5.33
CA MET A 193 -9.90 -7.26 6.49
C MET A 193 -10.85 -7.73 7.58
N ARG A 194 -11.93 -6.96 7.85
CA ARG A 194 -12.98 -7.34 8.78
C ARG A 194 -13.68 -8.64 8.35
N ALA A 195 -14.08 -8.76 7.08
CA ALA A 195 -14.75 -9.95 6.56
C ALA A 195 -13.86 -11.21 6.66
N VAL A 196 -12.56 -11.07 6.35
CA VAL A 196 -11.56 -12.14 6.55
C VAL A 196 -11.45 -12.52 8.02
N ALA A 197 -11.36 -11.54 8.94
CA ALA A 197 -11.28 -11.78 10.37
C ALA A 197 -12.52 -12.50 10.93
N GLU A 198 -13.71 -12.10 10.51
CA GLU A 198 -14.98 -12.72 10.92
C GLU A 198 -15.09 -14.17 10.44
N MET A 199 -14.62 -14.45 9.22
CA MET A 199 -14.59 -15.80 8.66
C MET A 199 -13.60 -16.69 9.38
N THR A 200 -12.35 -16.25 9.52
CA THR A 200 -11.26 -17.06 10.12
C THR A 200 -11.46 -17.27 11.61
N ARG A 201 -12.17 -16.39 12.31
CA ARG A 201 -12.55 -16.58 13.72
C ARG A 201 -13.40 -17.83 13.91
N LYS A 202 -14.37 -18.08 12.99
CA LYS A 202 -15.24 -19.27 13.05
C LYS A 202 -14.46 -20.55 12.85
N GLU A 203 -13.45 -20.50 12.03
CA GLU A 203 -12.55 -21.63 11.70
C GLU A 203 -11.38 -21.75 12.67
N SER A 204 -11.28 -20.87 13.66
CA SER A 204 -10.15 -20.81 14.62
C SER A 204 -8.77 -20.70 13.94
N ILE A 205 -8.70 -20.05 12.76
CA ILE A 205 -7.46 -19.85 12.01
C ILE A 205 -6.79 -18.55 12.49
N ARG A 206 -5.53 -18.65 12.93
CA ARG A 206 -4.74 -17.46 13.28
C ARG A 206 -4.72 -16.48 12.12
N THR A 207 -5.09 -15.23 12.38
CA THR A 207 -5.21 -14.20 11.32
C THR A 207 -4.58 -12.90 11.77
N ILE A 208 -3.70 -12.37 10.92
CA ILE A 208 -3.05 -11.06 11.08
C ILE A 208 -3.60 -10.11 10.02
N VAL A 209 -3.84 -8.87 10.41
CA VAL A 209 -4.20 -7.78 9.48
C VAL A 209 -3.21 -6.64 9.61
N SER A 210 -2.84 -6.02 8.50
CA SER A 210 -2.04 -4.80 8.49
C SER A 210 -2.97 -3.59 8.42
N LEU A 211 -3.08 -2.87 9.53
CA LEU A 211 -4.01 -1.77 9.68
C LEU A 211 -3.48 -0.47 9.05
N ASN A 212 -4.40 0.31 8.52
CA ASN A 212 -4.14 1.56 7.80
C ASN A 212 -4.84 2.78 8.42
N PRO A 213 -4.66 3.06 9.74
CA PRO A 213 -5.16 4.28 10.33
C PRO A 213 -4.42 5.50 9.79
N ILE A 214 -4.99 6.69 10.03
CA ILE A 214 -4.32 7.96 9.75
C ILE A 214 -3.02 8.03 10.55
N MET A 215 -1.88 8.25 9.89
CA MET A 215 -0.57 8.40 10.52
C MET A 215 0.07 9.71 10.07
N ILE A 216 0.63 10.46 11.03
CA ILE A 216 1.24 11.78 10.77
C ILE A 216 2.73 11.75 11.04
N ASP A 217 3.18 11.39 12.25
CA ASP A 217 4.60 11.37 12.60
C ASP A 217 5.28 10.00 12.46
N GLY A 218 4.54 8.92 12.67
CA GLY A 218 5.06 7.55 12.56
C GLY A 218 5.89 7.08 13.75
N THR A 219 6.01 7.85 14.84
CA THR A 219 6.91 7.57 15.98
C THR A 219 6.17 7.34 17.30
N GLY A 220 4.83 7.34 17.29
CA GLY A 220 3.99 7.15 18.48
C GLY A 220 3.69 8.43 19.26
N MET A 221 4.26 9.59 18.89
CA MET A 221 4.10 10.82 19.65
C MET A 221 2.75 11.50 19.48
N CYS A 222 2.22 11.58 18.24
CA CYS A 222 1.01 12.36 17.95
C CYS A 222 -0.30 11.62 18.31
N GLY A 223 -0.28 10.30 18.48
CA GLY A 223 -1.45 9.48 18.79
C GLY A 223 -2.50 9.41 17.67
N GLY A 224 -2.21 9.92 16.47
CA GLY A 224 -3.11 9.92 15.31
C GLY A 224 -3.49 8.52 14.85
N CYS A 225 -2.55 7.59 14.88
CA CYS A 225 -2.69 6.21 14.44
C CYS A 225 -3.26 5.24 15.49
N ARG A 226 -3.94 5.75 16.52
CA ARG A 226 -4.51 4.94 17.59
C ARG A 226 -5.54 3.96 17.05
N VAL A 227 -5.39 2.71 17.43
CA VAL A 227 -6.32 1.60 17.18
C VAL A 227 -6.73 0.95 18.50
N LEU A 228 -7.82 0.23 18.52
CA LEU A 228 -8.26 -0.51 19.69
C LEU A 228 -8.09 -2.00 19.42
N VAL A 229 -7.24 -2.65 20.24
CA VAL A 229 -6.93 -4.07 20.14
C VAL A 229 -7.14 -4.72 21.50
N ASP A 230 -8.04 -5.68 21.58
CA ASP A 230 -8.41 -6.35 22.84
C ASP A 230 -8.82 -5.36 23.95
N GLY A 231 -9.56 -4.30 23.57
CA GLY A 231 -10.00 -3.23 24.48
C GLY A 231 -8.88 -2.25 24.89
N LYS A 232 -7.65 -2.44 24.43
CA LYS A 232 -6.51 -1.57 24.73
C LYS A 232 -6.17 -0.65 23.56
N SER A 233 -5.73 0.56 23.90
CA SER A 233 -5.28 1.54 22.91
C SER A 233 -3.83 1.25 22.51
N GLU A 234 -3.62 0.94 21.22
CA GLU A 234 -2.32 0.71 20.60
C GLU A 234 -2.05 1.76 19.53
N PHE A 235 -0.78 2.02 19.21
CA PHE A 235 -0.38 2.94 18.15
C PHE A 235 0.14 2.15 16.94
N ALA A 236 -0.63 2.09 15.87
CA ALA A 236 -0.29 1.27 14.71
C ALA A 236 1.08 1.61 14.08
N CYS A 237 1.62 2.81 14.30
CA CYS A 237 2.92 3.19 13.77
C CYS A 237 4.12 2.64 14.58
N VAL A 238 3.93 2.21 15.83
CA VAL A 238 5.00 1.67 16.69
C VAL A 238 4.70 0.27 17.23
N ASP A 239 3.43 -0.04 17.55
CA ASP A 239 3.00 -1.35 18.04
C ASP A 239 2.60 -2.29 16.91
N GLY A 240 2.23 -1.73 15.74
CA GLY A 240 1.87 -2.40 14.51
C GLY A 240 2.81 -2.07 13.34
N PRO A 241 2.32 -2.09 12.12
CA PRO A 241 0.92 -2.02 11.67
C PRO A 241 0.15 -3.34 11.70
N GLU A 242 0.81 -4.47 11.94
CA GLU A 242 0.20 -5.80 11.96
C GLU A 242 -0.32 -6.15 13.35
N PHE A 243 -1.58 -6.60 13.40
CA PHE A 243 -2.26 -6.99 14.63
C PHE A 243 -3.05 -8.28 14.43
N ASP A 244 -3.32 -8.98 15.54
CA ASP A 244 -4.26 -10.11 15.56
C ASP A 244 -5.65 -9.61 15.15
N ALA A 245 -6.10 -10.06 13.98
CA ALA A 245 -7.37 -9.62 13.39
C ALA A 245 -8.59 -9.90 14.28
N HIS A 246 -8.50 -10.93 15.13
CA HIS A 246 -9.57 -11.31 16.02
C HIS A 246 -9.71 -10.42 17.26
N ARG A 247 -8.72 -9.56 17.51
CA ARG A 247 -8.68 -8.63 18.64
C ARG A 247 -8.91 -7.18 18.26
N VAL A 248 -8.89 -6.86 16.95
CA VAL A 248 -9.08 -5.50 16.43
C VAL A 248 -10.55 -5.09 16.52
N ASP A 249 -10.81 -3.89 17.05
CA ASP A 249 -12.09 -3.20 16.93
C ASP A 249 -12.15 -2.45 15.59
N PHE A 250 -12.69 -3.13 14.58
CA PHE A 250 -12.86 -2.55 13.23
C PHE A 250 -13.88 -1.40 13.20
N ALA A 251 -14.84 -1.35 14.13
CA ALA A 251 -15.83 -0.27 14.17
C ALA A 251 -15.17 1.05 14.58
N VAL A 252 -14.36 1.01 15.63
CA VAL A 252 -13.56 2.16 16.07
C VAL A 252 -12.57 2.58 14.98
N LEU A 253 -11.92 1.64 14.30
CA LEU A 253 -10.98 1.95 13.19
C LEU A 253 -11.70 2.70 12.05
N VAL A 254 -12.87 2.25 11.61
CA VAL A 254 -13.69 2.92 10.59
C VAL A 254 -14.08 4.32 11.02
N GLN A 255 -14.56 4.48 12.24
CA GLN A 255 -14.95 5.77 12.79
C GLN A 255 -13.77 6.75 12.80
N ARG A 256 -12.59 6.32 13.25
CA ARG A 256 -11.39 7.16 13.28
C ARG A 256 -10.93 7.56 11.89
N ASN A 257 -10.94 6.64 10.92
CA ASN A 257 -10.55 6.94 9.54
C ASN A 257 -11.53 7.86 8.81
N SER A 258 -12.74 8.04 9.33
CA SER A 258 -13.73 8.97 8.76
C SER A 258 -13.64 10.40 9.29
N MET A 259 -12.84 10.66 10.33
CA MET A 259 -12.81 11.96 11.05
C MET A 259 -12.50 13.16 10.15
N TYR A 260 -11.62 13.01 9.17
CA TYR A 260 -11.18 14.10 8.28
C TYR A 260 -11.77 14.02 6.88
N ARG A 261 -12.65 13.06 6.60
CA ARG A 261 -13.17 12.76 5.26
C ARG A 261 -13.73 13.99 4.54
N ALA A 262 -14.48 14.84 5.25
CA ALA A 262 -15.04 16.08 4.67
C ALA A 262 -13.94 17.13 4.33
N ALA A 263 -12.89 17.21 5.15
CA ALA A 263 -11.77 18.10 4.90
C ALA A 263 -10.89 17.59 3.75
N GLU A 264 -10.62 16.29 3.71
CA GLU A 264 -9.89 15.63 2.63
C GLU A 264 -10.60 15.80 1.28
N GLN A 265 -11.92 15.65 1.26
CA GLN A 265 -12.73 15.83 0.05
C GLN A 265 -12.66 17.27 -0.45
N ARG A 266 -12.82 18.28 0.43
CA ARG A 266 -12.69 19.71 0.05
C ARG A 266 -11.30 20.01 -0.50
N SER A 267 -10.25 19.55 0.18
CA SER A 267 -8.86 19.76 -0.25
C SER A 267 -8.57 19.12 -1.61
N LEU A 268 -9.17 17.96 -1.89
CA LEU A 268 -9.07 17.30 -3.18
C LEU A 268 -9.79 18.07 -4.30
N GLU A 269 -11.01 18.56 -4.03
CA GLU A 269 -11.80 19.35 -4.99
C GLU A 269 -11.11 20.68 -5.33
N GLU A 270 -10.53 21.36 -4.34
CA GLU A 270 -9.73 22.59 -4.55
C GLU A 270 -8.52 22.29 -5.43
N PHE A 271 -7.76 21.25 -5.11
CA PHE A 271 -6.59 20.83 -5.88
C PHE A 271 -6.94 20.50 -7.35
N GLN A 272 -8.04 19.80 -7.58
CA GLN A 272 -8.48 19.44 -8.93
C GLN A 272 -8.93 20.68 -9.72
N ARG A 273 -9.60 21.65 -9.08
CA ARG A 273 -10.00 22.93 -9.68
C ARG A 273 -8.79 23.74 -10.11
N ASP A 274 -7.80 23.90 -9.23
CA ASP A 274 -6.58 24.64 -9.50
C ASP A 274 -5.79 23.98 -10.66
N LYS A 275 -5.73 22.67 -10.70
CA LYS A 275 -5.09 21.92 -11.79
C LYS A 275 -5.77 22.18 -13.14
N LEU A 276 -7.11 22.15 -13.20
CA LEU A 276 -7.88 22.43 -14.42
C LEU A 276 -7.68 23.88 -14.89
N GLN A 277 -7.59 24.84 -13.96
CA GLN A 277 -7.32 26.24 -14.31
C GLN A 277 -5.93 26.41 -14.92
N LEU A 278 -4.90 25.74 -14.36
CA LEU A 278 -3.54 25.77 -14.91
C LEU A 278 -3.44 25.13 -16.30
N GLU A 279 -4.16 24.05 -16.54
CA GLU A 279 -4.20 23.36 -17.83
C GLU A 279 -4.98 24.16 -18.90
N SER A 280 -5.91 25.02 -18.50
CA SER A 280 -6.70 25.87 -19.40
C SER A 280 -5.99 27.16 -19.84
N VAL A 281 -4.85 27.51 -19.23
CA VAL A 281 -4.05 28.67 -19.67
C VAL A 281 -3.24 28.28 -20.91
N PRO A 282 -3.44 28.95 -22.07
CA PRO A 282 -2.66 28.65 -23.27
C PRO A 282 -1.17 28.83 -22.98
N ARG A 283 -0.37 27.78 -23.22
CA ARG A 283 1.09 27.94 -23.20
C ARG A 283 1.47 29.00 -24.22
N LYS A 284 1.99 30.15 -23.75
CA LYS A 284 2.59 31.13 -24.65
C LYS A 284 3.72 30.41 -25.39
N GLU A 285 3.54 30.22 -26.70
CA GLU A 285 4.63 29.77 -27.54
C GLU A 285 5.79 30.77 -27.33
N THR A 286 6.88 30.27 -26.78
CA THR A 286 8.13 31.03 -26.76
C THR A 286 8.60 31.11 -28.21
N GLY A 287 8.18 32.20 -28.89
CA GLY A 287 8.62 32.50 -30.22
C GLY A 287 10.15 32.59 -30.21
N VAL A 288 10.79 31.62 -30.80
CA VAL A 288 12.20 31.69 -31.19
C VAL A 288 12.26 32.75 -32.26
N CYS A 289 12.68 33.96 -31.88
CA CYS A 289 13.01 35.01 -32.81
C CYS A 289 14.19 34.56 -33.64
N ALA A 290 13.94 34.04 -34.83
CA ALA A 290 14.97 33.80 -35.84
C ALA A 290 15.56 35.16 -36.20
N ARG A 291 16.74 35.47 -35.69
CA ARG A 291 17.57 36.59 -36.21
C ARG A 291 17.97 36.21 -37.63
N GLN A 292 17.33 36.87 -38.59
CA GLN A 292 17.83 36.94 -39.96
C GLN A 292 19.22 37.54 -39.93
N GLY A 293 20.21 36.77 -40.39
CA GLY A 293 21.55 37.26 -40.63
C GLY A 293 21.53 38.23 -41.79
N ASP A 294 21.87 39.50 -41.53
CA ASP A 294 22.28 40.42 -42.60
C ASP A 294 23.71 40.02 -43.06
N ARG A 295 23.77 39.78 -44.37
CA ARG A 295 25.03 39.72 -45.11
C ARG A 295 25.47 41.18 -45.33
N LEU A 296 26.70 41.47 -45.01
CA LEU A 296 27.63 42.25 -45.82
C LEU A 296 29.06 41.85 -45.47
#